data_7ce1fc5ea5c9ee50c7e231fda8788bf1
#
_entry.id   7ce1fc5ea5c9ee50c7e231fda8788bf1
#
_cell.length_a   1.000
_cell.length_b   1.000
_cell.length_c   1.000
_cell.angle_alpha   90.00
_cell.angle_beta   90.00
_cell.angle_gamma   90.00
#
_symmetry.space_group_name_H-M   'P 1'
#
loop_
_entity.id
_entity.type
_entity.pdbx_description
1 polymer ?
#
loop_
_entity_poly.entity_id
_entity_poly.type
_entity_poly.pdbx_seq_one_letter_code
_entity_poly.pdbx_strand_id
1 'polypeptide(L)'
;GRSRGLGDVYKRQLLINTMPCCLRSGRENCNLFGMQEFHPFLDNELFEYMMSVPPEQKIRDGLTKAFARESYKGLIPEETRRRINKTGWNAPAHEWFSRNHRDDLNDLVRSRQFIERGIYNIDSVKQMISQHETIVLENRDRPNHMMAIWQIVSLEIWLRNLDI
;
A
#
# COMPACT_ATOMS: atom_id res chain seq x y z
N GLY A 1 14.45 -20.65 15.91
CA GLY A 1 14.74 -19.21 16.21
C GLY A 1 14.17 -18.22 15.19
N ARG A 2 14.12 -18.58 13.92
CA ARG A 2 13.58 -17.69 12.84
C ARG A 2 12.07 -17.48 12.91
N SER A 3 11.28 -18.46 13.40
CA SER A 3 9.82 -18.31 13.46
C SER A 3 9.35 -17.31 14.54
N ARG A 4 10.07 -17.20 15.65
CA ARG A 4 9.73 -16.22 16.71
C ARG A 4 9.88 -14.78 16.25
N GLY A 5 10.93 -14.45 15.50
CA GLY A 5 11.14 -13.11 14.96
C GLY A 5 10.06 -12.67 13.97
N LEU A 6 9.57 -13.58 13.11
CA LEU A 6 8.48 -13.30 12.19
C LEU A 6 7.14 -13.06 12.91
N GLY A 7 6.85 -13.81 13.98
CA GLY A 7 5.65 -13.59 14.81
C GLY A 7 5.65 -12.20 15.46
N ASP A 8 6.79 -11.75 15.99
CA ASP A 8 6.91 -10.43 16.61
C ASP A 8 6.83 -9.29 15.61
N VAL A 9 7.38 -9.46 14.41
CA VAL A 9 7.22 -8.49 13.31
C VAL A 9 5.76 -8.36 12.91
N TYR A 10 5.02 -9.45 12.81
CA TYR A 10 3.59 -9.45 12.49
C TYR A 10 2.76 -8.71 13.56
N LYS A 11 3.06 -8.94 14.84
CA LYS A 11 2.42 -8.25 15.96
C LYS A 11 2.69 -6.73 15.91
N ARG A 12 3.93 -6.33 15.65
CA ARG A 12 4.31 -4.92 15.52
C ARG A 12 3.61 -4.23 14.35
N GLN A 13 3.46 -4.89 13.21
CA GLN A 13 2.78 -4.33 12.04
C GLN A 13 1.31 -3.99 12.32
N LEU A 14 0.64 -4.79 13.14
CA LEU A 14 -0.76 -4.53 13.54
C LEU A 14 -0.87 -3.33 14.49
N LEU A 15 0.12 -3.09 15.35
CA LEU A 15 0.02 -2.11 16.43
C LEU A 15 0.67 -0.75 16.11
N ILE A 16 1.69 -0.70 15.27
CA ILE A 16 2.57 0.48 15.19
C ILE A 16 2.69 1.06 13.77
N ASN A 17 2.43 0.28 12.71
CA ASN A 17 2.77 0.70 11.35
C ASN A 17 1.56 1.13 10.49
N THR A 18 1.51 0.57 9.30
CA THR A 18 0.59 0.95 8.22
C THR A 18 -0.89 0.73 8.58
N MET A 19 -1.21 -0.25 9.42
CA MET A 19 -2.59 -0.63 9.71
C MET A 19 -3.42 0.50 10.34
N PRO A 20 -2.97 1.20 11.40
CA PRO A 20 -3.74 2.34 11.95
C PRO A 20 -3.97 3.45 10.94
N CYS A 21 -2.99 3.74 10.08
CA CYS A 21 -3.14 4.69 8.99
C CYS A 21 -4.20 4.26 7.97
N CYS A 22 -4.16 3.01 7.53
CA CYS A 22 -5.15 2.47 6.59
C CYS A 22 -6.56 2.51 7.16
N LEU A 23 -6.74 2.11 8.42
CA LEU A 23 -8.04 2.13 9.11
C LEU A 23 -8.59 3.55 9.27
N ARG A 24 -7.71 4.52 9.59
CA ARG A 24 -8.12 5.93 9.67
C ARG A 24 -8.56 6.44 8.30
N SER A 25 -7.75 6.25 7.28
CA SER A 25 -8.07 6.70 5.91
C SER A 25 -9.34 6.05 5.38
N GLY A 26 -9.52 4.75 5.62
CA GLY A 26 -10.76 4.03 5.26
C GLY A 26 -11.98 4.65 5.93
N ARG A 27 -11.91 4.87 7.25
CA ARG A 27 -13.00 5.50 8.02
C ARG A 27 -13.31 6.91 7.53
N GLU A 28 -12.30 7.75 7.29
CA GLU A 28 -12.49 9.11 6.81
C GLU A 28 -13.15 9.11 5.42
N ASN A 29 -12.70 8.27 4.52
CA ASN A 29 -13.31 8.11 3.20
C ASN A 29 -14.76 7.63 3.29
N CYS A 30 -15.06 6.64 4.12
CA CYS A 30 -16.44 6.17 4.32
C CYS A 30 -17.33 7.26 4.91
N ASN A 31 -16.84 8.01 5.89
CA ASN A 31 -17.60 9.11 6.51
C ASN A 31 -17.98 10.21 5.51
N LEU A 32 -17.14 10.52 4.53
CA LEU A 32 -17.46 11.49 3.48
C LEU A 32 -18.71 11.11 2.68
N PHE A 33 -19.03 9.83 2.61
CA PHE A 33 -20.20 9.30 1.88
C PHE A 33 -21.30 8.77 2.81
N GLY A 34 -21.24 9.06 4.12
CA GLY A 34 -22.20 8.58 5.10
C GLY A 34 -22.21 7.06 5.29
N MET A 35 -21.12 6.39 4.92
CA MET A 35 -20.95 4.95 5.06
C MET A 35 -20.20 4.59 6.34
N GLN A 36 -20.46 3.38 6.87
CA GLN A 36 -19.68 2.80 7.96
C GLN A 36 -18.73 1.72 7.43
N GLU A 37 -17.50 1.78 7.88
CA GLU A 37 -16.50 0.76 7.56
C GLU A 37 -16.48 -0.33 8.64
N PHE A 38 -16.48 -1.59 8.21
CA PHE A 38 -16.46 -2.76 9.09
C PHE A 38 -15.24 -3.63 8.82
N HIS A 39 -14.54 -4.01 9.88
CA HIS A 39 -13.34 -4.86 9.82
C HIS A 39 -13.53 -6.13 10.67
N PRO A 40 -14.23 -7.16 10.20
CA PRO A 40 -14.54 -8.36 10.99
C PRO A 40 -13.30 -9.09 11.52
N PHE A 41 -12.16 -8.99 10.83
CA PHE A 41 -10.89 -9.59 11.27
C PHE A 41 -10.14 -8.78 12.34
N LEU A 42 -10.67 -7.61 12.70
CA LEU A 42 -10.14 -6.74 13.77
C LEU A 42 -11.11 -6.64 14.95
N ASP A 43 -12.04 -7.58 15.04
CA ASP A 43 -12.85 -7.76 16.24
C ASP A 43 -11.95 -8.00 17.46
N ASN A 44 -12.30 -7.41 18.62
CA ASN A 44 -11.45 -7.43 19.80
C ASN A 44 -11.21 -8.85 20.31
N GLU A 45 -12.25 -9.67 20.38
CA GLU A 45 -12.13 -11.05 20.89
C GLU A 45 -11.28 -11.89 19.94
N LEU A 46 -11.52 -11.75 18.63
CA LEU A 46 -10.72 -12.43 17.62
C LEU A 46 -9.27 -11.96 17.66
N PHE A 47 -9.04 -10.66 17.84
CA PHE A 47 -7.69 -10.09 17.93
C PHE A 47 -6.93 -10.64 19.14
N GLU A 48 -7.54 -10.61 20.34
CA GLU A 48 -6.94 -11.14 21.57
C GLU A 48 -6.64 -12.63 21.44
N TYR A 49 -7.59 -13.40 20.90
CA TYR A 49 -7.39 -14.80 20.61
C TYR A 49 -6.21 -15.02 19.65
N MET A 50 -6.18 -14.31 18.54
CA MET A 50 -5.08 -14.44 17.57
C MET A 50 -3.73 -14.00 18.14
N MET A 51 -3.70 -13.07 19.09
CA MET A 51 -2.47 -12.70 19.79
C MET A 51 -1.98 -13.82 20.71
N SER A 52 -2.86 -14.60 21.32
CA SER A 52 -2.52 -15.75 22.17
C SER A 52 -2.06 -16.99 21.36
N VAL A 53 -2.46 -17.11 20.09
CA VAL A 53 -2.09 -18.25 19.23
C VAL A 53 -0.57 -18.30 19.02
N PRO A 54 0.10 -19.45 19.25
CA PRO A 54 1.53 -19.61 19.05
C PRO A 54 1.96 -19.35 17.60
N PRO A 55 3.16 -18.81 17.37
CA PRO A 55 3.68 -18.54 16.02
C PRO A 55 3.68 -19.75 15.09
N GLU A 56 3.90 -20.94 15.64
CA GLU A 56 3.97 -22.20 14.91
C GLU A 56 2.62 -22.59 14.29
N GLN A 57 1.53 -22.10 14.87
CA GLN A 57 0.19 -22.29 14.31
C GLN A 57 -0.17 -21.21 13.27
N LYS A 58 0.47 -20.07 13.32
CA LYS A 58 0.27 -18.97 12.33
C LYS A 58 1.02 -19.21 11.03
N ILE A 59 2.21 -19.84 11.14
CA ILE A 59 3.06 -20.19 10.00
C ILE A 59 3.41 -21.67 10.13
N ARG A 60 3.01 -22.46 9.15
CA ARG A 60 3.28 -23.89 9.08
C ARG A 60 3.79 -24.25 7.69
N ASP A 61 4.83 -25.04 7.61
CA ASP A 61 5.44 -25.52 6.35
C ASP A 61 5.74 -24.40 5.35
N GLY A 62 6.20 -23.24 5.86
CA GLY A 62 6.49 -22.06 5.05
C GLY A 62 5.26 -21.27 4.61
N LEU A 63 4.05 -21.74 4.92
CA LEU A 63 2.80 -21.07 4.58
C LEU A 63 2.36 -20.12 5.69
N THR A 64 2.12 -18.87 5.35
CA THR A 64 1.49 -17.89 6.23
C THR A 64 -0.02 -18.14 6.37
N LYS A 65 -0.62 -17.61 7.43
CA LYS A 65 -2.06 -17.74 7.72
C LYS A 65 -2.52 -19.20 7.86
N ALA A 66 -1.65 -20.11 8.32
CA ALA A 66 -1.93 -21.53 8.43
C ALA A 66 -3.21 -21.80 9.26
N PHE A 67 -3.35 -21.14 10.41
CA PHE A 67 -4.54 -21.24 11.25
C PHE A 67 -5.82 -20.86 10.50
N ALA A 68 -5.85 -19.71 9.84
CA ALA A 68 -7.01 -19.25 9.07
C ALA A 68 -7.35 -20.21 7.93
N ARG A 69 -6.33 -20.70 7.22
CA ARG A 69 -6.51 -21.70 6.15
C ARG A 69 -7.17 -22.96 6.66
N GLU A 70 -6.79 -23.44 7.83
CA GLU A 70 -7.39 -24.63 8.41
C GLU A 70 -8.84 -24.37 8.88
N SER A 71 -9.09 -23.21 9.49
CA SER A 71 -10.44 -22.81 9.94
C SER A 71 -11.43 -22.67 8.79
N TYR A 72 -10.97 -22.29 7.60
CA TYR A 72 -11.83 -22.12 6.41
C TYR A 72 -11.98 -23.39 5.56
N LYS A 73 -11.45 -24.52 6.02
CA LYS A 73 -11.59 -25.79 5.32
C LYS A 73 -13.07 -26.17 5.19
N GLY A 74 -13.52 -26.39 3.95
CA GLY A 74 -14.91 -26.68 3.65
C GLY A 74 -15.87 -25.48 3.65
N LEU A 75 -15.40 -24.28 4.04
CA LEU A 75 -16.21 -23.04 4.02
C LEU A 75 -15.97 -22.19 2.79
N ILE A 76 -14.78 -22.25 2.20
CA ILE A 76 -14.43 -21.51 0.99
C ILE A 76 -13.85 -22.48 -0.06
N PRO A 77 -13.83 -22.11 -1.36
CA PRO A 77 -13.24 -22.91 -2.41
C PRO A 77 -11.78 -23.29 -2.08
N GLU A 78 -11.43 -24.53 -2.31
CA GLU A 78 -10.12 -25.08 -1.94
C GLU A 78 -8.97 -24.38 -2.66
N GLU A 79 -9.18 -23.96 -3.90
CA GLU A 79 -8.21 -23.17 -4.65
C GLU A 79 -7.88 -21.84 -3.93
N THR A 80 -8.90 -21.13 -3.45
CA THR A 80 -8.74 -19.89 -2.68
C THR A 80 -8.04 -20.15 -1.36
N ARG A 81 -8.43 -21.21 -0.67
CA ARG A 81 -7.86 -21.61 0.62
C ARG A 81 -6.36 -21.92 0.52
N ARG A 82 -5.95 -22.57 -0.58
CA ARG A 82 -4.56 -22.97 -0.84
C ARG A 82 -3.73 -21.92 -1.54
N ARG A 83 -4.33 -20.86 -2.06
CA ARG A 83 -3.62 -19.84 -2.84
C ARG A 83 -2.47 -19.22 -2.04
N ILE A 84 -1.25 -19.36 -2.54
CA ILE A 84 -0.02 -18.82 -1.93
C ILE A 84 0.29 -17.43 -2.49
N ASN A 85 0.07 -17.24 -3.79
CA ASN A 85 0.37 -15.99 -4.45
C ASN A 85 -0.51 -14.86 -3.94
N LYS A 86 0.13 -13.83 -3.41
CA LYS A 86 -0.54 -12.61 -2.99
C LYS A 86 -0.76 -11.72 -4.21
N THR A 87 -2.01 -11.52 -4.58
CA THR A 87 -2.38 -10.41 -5.48
C THR A 87 -2.62 -9.19 -4.62
N GLY A 88 -1.77 -8.19 -4.74
CA GLY A 88 -1.97 -6.90 -4.07
C GLY A 88 -3.04 -6.06 -4.78
N TRP A 89 -3.52 -5.03 -4.13
CA TRP A 89 -4.32 -3.97 -4.75
C TRP A 89 -3.39 -3.01 -5.47
N ASN A 90 -2.76 -3.49 -6.51
CA ASN A 90 -1.80 -2.69 -7.25
C ASN A 90 -2.56 -1.95 -8.35
N ALA A 91 -2.88 -0.68 -8.08
CA ALA A 91 -3.26 0.21 -9.16
C ALA A 91 -2.08 0.30 -10.14
N PRO A 92 -2.30 0.31 -11.46
CA PRO A 92 -1.25 0.41 -12.46
C PRO A 92 -0.71 1.86 -12.56
N ALA A 93 -0.42 2.47 -11.42
CA ALA A 93 0.01 3.88 -11.35
C ALA A 93 1.34 4.12 -12.09
N HIS A 94 2.16 3.08 -12.27
CA HIS A 94 3.34 3.16 -13.11
C HIS A 94 3.01 3.46 -14.58
N GLU A 95 1.90 2.89 -15.10
CA GLU A 95 1.42 3.20 -16.45
C GLU A 95 0.73 4.56 -16.51
N TRP A 96 0.02 4.96 -15.46
CA TRP A 96 -0.65 6.25 -15.43
C TRP A 96 0.33 7.39 -15.59
N PHE A 97 1.44 7.37 -14.86
CA PHE A 97 2.45 8.42 -14.90
C PHE A 97 3.32 8.42 -16.17
N SER A 98 3.40 7.30 -16.87
CA SER A 98 4.18 7.18 -18.10
C SER A 98 3.34 7.24 -19.38
N ARG A 99 2.00 7.16 -19.28
CA ARG A 99 1.07 7.14 -20.41
C ARG A 99 -0.11 8.09 -20.20
N ASN A 100 -1.14 7.65 -19.45
CA ASN A 100 -2.45 8.29 -19.37
C ASN A 100 -2.41 9.70 -18.74
N HIS A 101 -1.61 9.90 -17.72
CA HIS A 101 -1.46 11.16 -16.98
C HIS A 101 -0.04 11.72 -17.06
N ARG A 102 0.67 11.39 -18.12
CA ARG A 102 2.04 11.86 -18.37
C ARG A 102 2.07 13.40 -18.52
N ASP A 103 1.16 13.92 -19.31
CA ASP A 103 1.12 15.36 -19.58
C ASP A 103 0.64 16.13 -18.33
N ASP A 104 -0.37 15.64 -17.63
CA ASP A 104 -0.82 16.21 -16.34
C ASP A 104 0.32 16.26 -15.31
N LEU A 105 1.12 15.19 -15.22
CA LEU A 105 2.29 15.15 -14.35
C LEU A 105 3.35 16.17 -14.75
N ASN A 106 3.63 16.29 -16.06
CA ASN A 106 4.58 17.27 -16.57
C ASN A 106 4.12 18.70 -16.34
N ASP A 107 2.84 18.98 -16.54
CA ASP A 107 2.26 20.29 -16.30
C ASP A 107 2.29 20.65 -14.82
N LEU A 108 2.00 19.68 -13.94
CA LEU A 108 2.08 19.88 -12.49
C LEU A 108 3.49 20.28 -12.06
N VAL A 109 4.53 19.53 -12.47
CA VAL A 109 5.91 19.79 -12.04
C VAL A 109 6.57 21.00 -12.73
N ARG A 110 6.00 21.48 -13.83
CA ARG A 110 6.42 22.70 -14.53
C ARG A 110 5.66 23.95 -14.06
N SER A 111 4.59 23.79 -13.32
CA SER A 111 3.78 24.90 -12.86
C SER A 111 4.59 25.84 -11.97
N ARG A 112 4.31 27.14 -12.05
CA ARG A 112 4.94 28.16 -11.23
C ARG A 112 4.78 27.84 -9.74
N GLN A 113 3.58 27.41 -9.32
CA GLN A 113 3.29 27.08 -7.95
C GLN A 113 4.17 25.93 -7.41
N PHE A 114 4.40 24.87 -8.20
CA PHE A 114 5.28 23.78 -7.82
C PHE A 114 6.74 24.25 -7.67
N ILE A 115 7.23 25.03 -8.62
CA ILE A 115 8.62 25.51 -8.64
C ILE A 115 8.89 26.49 -7.49
N GLU A 116 8.02 27.47 -7.28
CA GLU A 116 8.18 28.51 -6.27
C GLU A 116 7.94 28.02 -4.84
N ARG A 117 7.34 26.84 -4.66
CA ARG A 117 7.13 26.26 -3.34
C ARG A 117 8.43 26.00 -2.55
N GLY A 118 9.54 25.74 -3.22
CA GLY A 118 10.87 25.66 -2.61
C GLY A 118 11.16 24.38 -1.81
N ILE A 119 10.24 23.42 -1.79
CA ILE A 119 10.42 22.15 -1.08
C ILE A 119 10.94 21.01 -1.98
N TYR A 120 10.91 21.21 -3.30
CA TYR A 120 11.32 20.20 -4.26
C TYR A 120 12.63 20.56 -4.94
N ASN A 121 13.53 19.59 -5.10
CA ASN A 121 14.62 19.71 -6.04
C ASN A 121 14.08 19.42 -7.44
N ILE A 122 13.81 20.46 -8.21
CA ILE A 122 13.12 20.39 -9.50
C ILE A 122 13.85 19.51 -10.52
N ASP A 123 15.18 19.62 -10.60
CA ASP A 123 15.97 18.83 -11.54
C ASP A 123 15.95 17.35 -11.18
N SER A 124 16.08 17.02 -9.91
CA SER A 124 15.95 15.64 -9.42
C SER A 124 14.57 15.05 -9.70
N VAL A 125 13.49 15.82 -9.51
CA VAL A 125 12.12 15.37 -9.81
C VAL A 125 11.97 15.12 -11.31
N LYS A 126 12.41 16.01 -12.17
CA LYS A 126 12.36 15.83 -13.63
C LYS A 126 13.17 14.62 -14.09
N GLN A 127 14.37 14.45 -13.55
CA GLN A 127 15.22 13.29 -13.85
C GLN A 127 14.54 11.98 -13.44
N MET A 128 13.94 11.93 -12.25
CA MET A 128 13.22 10.77 -11.75
C MET A 128 12.02 10.40 -12.64
N ILE A 129 11.24 11.40 -13.11
CA ILE A 129 10.12 11.20 -14.02
C ILE A 129 10.62 10.61 -15.35
N SER A 130 11.66 11.19 -15.93
CA SER A 130 12.24 10.70 -17.18
C SER A 130 12.78 9.27 -17.07
N GLN A 131 13.43 8.94 -15.95
CA GLN A 131 13.88 7.58 -15.67
C GLN A 131 12.71 6.62 -15.50
N HIS A 132 11.64 7.03 -14.81
CA HIS A 132 10.44 6.24 -14.65
C HIS A 132 9.81 5.89 -16.00
N GLU A 133 9.62 6.88 -16.87
CA GLU A 133 9.10 6.68 -18.23
C GLU A 133 9.94 5.66 -19.00
N THR A 134 11.25 5.82 -18.99
CA THR A 134 12.17 4.91 -19.69
C THR A 134 12.03 3.47 -19.18
N ILE A 135 11.97 3.30 -17.84
CA ILE A 135 11.85 1.95 -17.23
C ILE A 135 10.54 1.29 -17.62
N VAL A 136 9.43 2.03 -17.59
CA VAL A 136 8.10 1.47 -17.86
C VAL A 136 7.88 1.24 -19.34
N LEU A 137 8.24 2.19 -20.20
CA LEU A 137 8.03 2.07 -21.65
C LEU A 137 8.92 1.01 -22.30
N GLU A 138 10.14 0.84 -21.80
CA GLU A 138 11.07 -0.19 -22.29
C GLU A 138 10.92 -1.52 -21.55
N ASN A 139 9.95 -1.63 -20.63
CA ASN A 139 9.69 -2.84 -19.82
C ASN A 139 10.98 -3.40 -19.16
N ARG A 140 11.79 -2.51 -18.61
CA ARG A 140 13.05 -2.90 -17.96
C ARG A 140 12.79 -3.61 -16.65
N ASP A 141 13.45 -4.71 -16.42
CA ASP A 141 13.41 -5.48 -15.17
C ASP A 141 14.22 -4.79 -14.05
N ARG A 142 13.70 -3.66 -13.59
CA ARG A 142 14.22 -2.93 -12.43
C ARG A 142 13.11 -2.14 -11.73
N PRO A 143 13.27 -1.80 -10.44
CA PRO A 143 12.33 -0.94 -9.72
C PRO A 143 12.16 0.39 -10.45
N ASN A 144 10.91 0.79 -10.63
CA ASN A 144 10.53 2.11 -11.16
C ASN A 144 10.30 3.11 -10.02
N HIS A 145 10.07 4.36 -10.36
CA HIS A 145 9.91 5.45 -9.40
C HIS A 145 8.45 5.76 -9.03
N MET A 146 7.51 4.88 -9.34
CA MET A 146 6.06 5.08 -9.15
C MET A 146 5.70 5.62 -7.76
N MET A 147 6.23 5.00 -6.70
CA MET A 147 5.88 5.38 -5.33
C MET A 147 6.36 6.79 -4.96
N ALA A 148 7.56 7.16 -5.39
CA ALA A 148 8.10 8.49 -5.14
C ALA A 148 7.32 9.56 -5.91
N ILE A 149 6.98 9.31 -7.18
CA ILE A 149 6.16 10.20 -7.99
C ILE A 149 4.77 10.35 -7.35
N TRP A 150 4.15 9.24 -6.93
CA TRP A 150 2.86 9.27 -6.25
C TRP A 150 2.88 10.15 -4.98
N GLN A 151 3.92 10.03 -4.16
CA GLN A 151 4.06 10.85 -2.95
C GLN A 151 4.19 12.34 -3.27
N ILE A 152 4.99 12.70 -4.28
CA ILE A 152 5.16 14.08 -4.72
C ILE A 152 3.84 14.66 -5.24
N VAL A 153 3.15 13.93 -6.12
CA VAL A 153 1.87 14.35 -6.69
C VAL A 153 0.81 14.51 -5.59
N SER A 154 0.71 13.54 -4.69
CA SER A 154 -0.26 13.57 -3.60
C SER A 154 0.00 14.74 -2.65
N LEU A 155 1.25 15.00 -2.30
CA LEU A 155 1.64 16.11 -1.45
C LEU A 155 1.32 17.45 -2.13
N GLU A 156 1.65 17.60 -3.41
CA GLU A 156 1.41 18.85 -4.15
C GLU A 156 -0.08 19.14 -4.31
N ILE A 157 -0.90 18.11 -4.64
CA ILE A 157 -2.36 18.28 -4.72
C ILE A 157 -2.93 18.66 -3.35
N TRP A 158 -2.47 18.04 -2.29
CA TRP A 158 -2.88 18.37 -0.94
C TRP A 158 -2.54 19.80 -0.54
N LEU A 159 -1.31 20.23 -0.81
CA LEU A 159 -0.88 21.62 -0.54
C LEU A 159 -1.68 22.65 -1.33
N ARG A 160 -2.02 22.36 -2.59
CA ARG A 160 -2.87 23.25 -3.41
C ARG A 160 -4.28 23.38 -2.82
N ASN A 161 -4.84 22.30 -2.28
CA ASN A 161 -6.16 22.34 -1.65
C ASN A 161 -6.19 23.08 -0.31
N LEU A 162 -5.03 23.34 0.28
CA LEU A 162 -4.88 24.14 1.50
C LEU A 162 -4.56 25.62 1.21
N ASP A 163 -4.48 26.02 -0.06
CA ASP A 163 -4.07 27.34 -0.50
C ASP A 163 -2.70 27.80 0.07
N ILE A 164 -1.77 26.85 0.24
CA ILE A 164 -0.42 27.05 0.76
C ILE A 164 0.61 26.97 -0.37
#